data_bc3b67ecfffac6b4ebd408ec0846b6e0
#
_entry.id   bc3b67ecfffac6b4ebd408ec0846b6e0
#
_cell.length_a   1.000
_cell.length_b   1.000
_cell.length_c   1.000
_cell.angle_alpha   90.00
_cell.angle_beta   90.00
_cell.angle_gamma   90.00
#
_symmetry.space_group_name_H-M   'P 1'
#
loop_
_entity.id
_entity.type
_entity.pdbx_description
1 polymer ?
#
loop_
_entity_poly.entity_id
_entity_poly.type
_entity_poly.pdbx_seq_one_letter_code
_entity_poly.pdbx_strand_id
1 'polypeptide(L)'
;MGIEADLILFHPYDKGHWGFDQMSRETDIRYLHYVIARLAAYKNIWWSMANEYDYMKLKSKENWDEYIELVSKLDQYNHLLSIHQADILYDYWKSNITHASVQIGYVPDKMPLGTGFFRMLRDAYRKPVIYDEIGYEGNLPQRWGKLTAEQLVDKFWKAVTSGTYATHGETFQDPNEIIWWAKGGKLKGESAARIEFLKSIVEESGLYGLEPLDSWWILNGVGRNGDYYLYYFGDEELDEWKFELPGFKMDAEVPIGTKFKVDIIDTWNMTVTPAPDIYEVTDKDKYNCICRINPVVKLPGRKMMALRIKKIGGE
;
A
#
# COMPACT_ATOMS: atom_id res chain seq x y z
N MET A 1 15.89 -3.57 -15.97
CA MET A 1 15.82 -2.92 -14.63
C MET A 1 14.50 -3.22 -13.91
N GLY A 2 13.45 -3.63 -14.62
CA GLY A 2 12.14 -3.92 -14.00
C GLY A 2 11.44 -2.68 -13.40
N ILE A 3 11.71 -1.50 -13.94
CA ILE A 3 11.08 -0.25 -13.51
C ILE A 3 9.87 0.00 -14.39
N GLU A 4 8.74 0.28 -13.77
CA GLU A 4 7.53 0.77 -14.42
C GLU A 4 7.35 2.26 -14.12
N ALA A 5 6.74 2.98 -15.05
CA ALA A 5 6.51 4.41 -14.94
C ALA A 5 5.01 4.69 -14.87
N ASP A 6 4.57 5.27 -13.77
CA ASP A 6 3.25 5.86 -13.65
C ASP A 6 3.27 7.25 -14.29
N LEU A 7 2.68 7.37 -15.47
CA LEU A 7 2.70 8.60 -16.27
C LEU A 7 1.53 9.50 -15.90
N ILE A 8 1.81 10.55 -15.15
CA ILE A 8 0.86 11.58 -14.80
C ILE A 8 0.62 12.48 -16.02
N LEU A 9 -0.59 12.45 -16.59
CA LEU A 9 -0.94 13.17 -17.81
C LEU A 9 -1.30 14.63 -17.54
N PHE A 10 -1.93 14.93 -16.41
CA PHE A 10 -2.31 16.28 -15.99
C PHE A 10 -1.95 16.53 -14.53
N HIS A 11 -1.70 17.79 -14.18
CA HIS A 11 -1.50 18.21 -12.79
C HIS A 11 -1.87 19.70 -12.59
N PRO A 12 -2.24 20.13 -11.36
CA PRO A 12 -2.75 21.48 -11.10
C PRO A 12 -1.66 22.54 -10.84
N TYR A 13 -0.37 22.18 -10.88
CA TYR A 13 0.70 22.99 -10.29
C TYR A 13 1.53 23.79 -11.28
N ASP A 14 1.20 23.77 -12.56
CA ASP A 14 1.97 24.50 -13.56
C ASP A 14 1.67 26.02 -13.60
N LYS A 15 0.59 26.44 -12.94
CA LYS A 15 0.14 27.84 -12.86
C LYS A 15 0.04 28.52 -14.24
N GLY A 16 -0.36 27.77 -15.24
CA GLY A 16 -0.45 28.22 -16.64
C GLY A 16 0.90 28.29 -17.36
N HIS A 17 2.02 27.85 -16.76
CA HIS A 17 3.34 27.89 -17.40
C HIS A 17 3.40 27.00 -18.65
N TRP A 18 2.93 25.76 -18.54
CA TRP A 18 2.78 24.83 -19.66
C TRP A 18 1.35 24.81 -20.24
N GLY A 19 0.38 25.30 -19.46
CA GLY A 19 -1.01 25.42 -19.84
C GLY A 19 -1.86 24.17 -19.70
N PHE A 20 -1.33 23.08 -19.19
CA PHE A 20 -2.06 21.80 -19.08
C PHE A 20 -3.28 21.87 -18.16
N ASP A 21 -3.22 22.67 -17.09
CA ASP A 21 -4.34 22.93 -16.19
C ASP A 21 -5.43 23.83 -16.81
N GLN A 22 -5.08 24.57 -17.87
CA GLN A 22 -5.92 25.58 -18.50
C GLN A 22 -6.32 25.29 -19.97
N MET A 23 -5.87 24.19 -20.54
CA MET A 23 -6.21 23.79 -21.90
C MET A 23 -7.72 23.60 -22.05
N SER A 24 -8.24 23.96 -23.22
CA SER A 24 -9.62 23.63 -23.59
C SER A 24 -9.82 22.14 -23.75
N ARG A 25 -11.07 21.67 -23.61
CA ARG A 25 -11.43 20.25 -23.82
C ARG A 25 -10.91 19.71 -25.18
N GLU A 26 -11.01 20.52 -26.25
CA GLU A 26 -10.52 20.10 -27.57
C GLU A 26 -9.00 19.88 -27.58
N THR A 27 -8.27 20.74 -26.88
CA THR A 27 -6.82 20.64 -26.77
C THR A 27 -6.45 19.44 -25.89
N ASP A 28 -7.16 19.20 -24.79
CA ASP A 28 -6.98 18.03 -23.94
C ASP A 28 -7.17 16.73 -24.73
N ILE A 29 -8.23 16.62 -25.51
CA ILE A 29 -8.51 15.45 -26.36
C ILE A 29 -7.38 15.25 -27.38
N ARG A 30 -6.92 16.31 -28.04
CA ARG A 30 -5.81 16.25 -28.98
C ARG A 30 -4.51 15.79 -28.31
N TYR A 31 -4.23 16.32 -27.12
CA TYR A 31 -3.09 15.93 -26.32
C TYR A 31 -3.15 14.44 -25.95
N LEU A 32 -4.29 13.96 -25.47
CA LEU A 32 -4.47 12.55 -25.11
C LEU A 32 -4.27 11.63 -26.34
N HIS A 33 -4.86 11.96 -27.47
CA HIS A 33 -4.60 11.21 -28.72
C HIS A 33 -3.11 11.13 -29.05
N TYR A 34 -2.41 12.27 -28.93
CA TYR A 34 -1.00 12.33 -29.27
C TYR A 34 -0.15 11.49 -28.29
N VAL A 35 -0.33 11.68 -26.96
CA VAL A 35 0.50 11.00 -25.96
C VAL A 35 0.27 9.51 -25.94
N ILE A 36 -0.98 9.04 -26.05
CA ILE A 36 -1.28 7.61 -26.09
C ILE A 36 -0.69 6.97 -27.36
N ALA A 37 -0.87 7.60 -28.54
CA ALA A 37 -0.29 7.09 -29.77
C ALA A 37 1.25 6.99 -29.76
N ARG A 38 1.91 7.82 -28.94
CA ARG A 38 3.37 7.83 -28.83
C ARG A 38 3.91 6.85 -27.80
N LEU A 39 3.20 6.62 -26.71
CA LEU A 39 3.74 5.95 -25.54
C LEU A 39 3.11 4.58 -25.26
N ALA A 40 1.91 4.29 -25.74
CA ALA A 40 1.23 3.03 -25.43
C ALA A 40 1.99 1.77 -25.84
N ALA A 41 2.96 1.86 -26.77
CA ALA A 41 3.79 0.72 -27.13
C ALA A 41 4.83 0.30 -26.06
N TYR A 42 5.06 1.12 -25.03
CA TYR A 42 5.97 0.81 -23.94
C TYR A 42 5.24 0.01 -22.86
N LYS A 43 5.57 -1.26 -22.73
CA LYS A 43 4.92 -2.20 -21.78
C LYS A 43 5.10 -1.87 -20.31
N ASN A 44 6.01 -0.97 -19.97
CA ASN A 44 6.37 -0.62 -18.59
C ASN A 44 5.85 0.77 -18.18
N ILE A 45 4.67 1.13 -18.64
CA ILE A 45 3.98 2.36 -18.26
C ILE A 45 2.61 2.08 -17.65
N TRP A 46 2.14 3.00 -16.85
CA TRP A 46 0.77 3.12 -16.37
C TRP A 46 0.23 4.50 -16.74
N TRP A 47 -1.08 4.65 -16.80
CA TRP A 47 -1.72 5.93 -17.04
C TRP A 47 -2.32 6.48 -15.75
N SER A 48 -1.74 7.55 -15.21
CA SER A 48 -2.39 8.39 -14.20
C SER A 48 -3.02 9.59 -14.89
N MET A 49 -4.34 9.66 -14.93
CA MET A 49 -5.03 10.74 -15.66
C MET A 49 -4.66 12.10 -15.11
N ALA A 50 -4.59 12.24 -13.81
CA ALA A 50 -4.13 13.47 -13.15
C ALA A 50 -3.56 13.20 -11.78
N ASN A 51 -2.59 13.99 -11.36
CA ASN A 51 -2.29 14.22 -9.96
C ASN A 51 -3.30 15.25 -9.44
N GLU A 52 -3.95 14.96 -8.29
CA GLU A 52 -4.87 15.85 -7.60
C GLU A 52 -5.92 16.49 -8.54
N TYR A 53 -6.65 15.65 -9.25
CA TYR A 53 -7.59 16.04 -10.30
C TYR A 53 -8.60 17.10 -9.85
N ASP A 54 -9.01 17.06 -8.58
CA ASP A 54 -10.02 17.90 -7.97
C ASP A 54 -9.53 19.34 -7.68
N TYR A 55 -8.23 19.59 -7.80
CA TYR A 55 -7.66 20.95 -7.80
C TYR A 55 -7.68 21.60 -9.19
N MET A 56 -7.90 20.85 -10.26
CA MET A 56 -7.99 21.39 -11.63
C MET A 56 -9.41 21.92 -11.92
N LYS A 57 -9.73 23.10 -11.38
CA LYS A 57 -11.09 23.66 -11.33
C LYS A 57 -11.73 23.96 -12.71
N LEU A 58 -10.96 24.01 -13.77
CA LEU A 58 -11.46 24.22 -15.15
C LEU A 58 -11.89 22.91 -15.83
N LYS A 59 -11.63 21.77 -15.20
CA LYS A 59 -12.01 20.45 -15.70
C LYS A 59 -13.07 19.84 -14.78
N SER A 60 -14.26 19.61 -15.33
CA SER A 60 -15.36 19.01 -14.56
C SER A 60 -15.17 17.50 -14.40
N LYS A 61 -15.98 16.87 -13.53
CA LYS A 61 -16.00 15.42 -13.38
C LYS A 61 -16.34 14.73 -14.71
N GLU A 62 -17.25 15.31 -15.49
CA GLU A 62 -17.65 14.78 -16.80
C GLU A 62 -16.49 14.82 -17.80
N ASN A 63 -15.62 15.84 -17.73
CA ASN A 63 -14.40 15.87 -18.54
C ASN A 63 -13.47 14.71 -18.17
N TRP A 64 -13.25 14.46 -16.87
CA TRP A 64 -12.43 13.34 -16.42
C TRP A 64 -13.03 11.99 -16.82
N ASP A 65 -14.35 11.83 -16.72
CA ASP A 65 -15.05 10.63 -17.16
C ASP A 65 -14.83 10.39 -18.67
N GLU A 66 -14.92 11.43 -19.48
CA GLU A 66 -14.67 11.37 -20.93
C GLU A 66 -13.21 11.03 -21.25
N TYR A 67 -12.26 11.65 -20.54
CA TYR A 67 -10.83 11.43 -20.79
C TYR A 67 -10.40 10.02 -20.40
N ILE A 68 -10.87 9.50 -19.28
CA ILE A 68 -10.63 8.12 -18.88
C ILE A 68 -11.20 7.14 -19.90
N GLU A 69 -12.41 7.37 -20.39
CA GLU A 69 -13.01 6.56 -21.43
C GLU A 69 -12.22 6.63 -22.75
N LEU A 70 -11.77 7.83 -23.13
CA LEU A 70 -10.95 8.03 -24.32
C LEU A 70 -9.62 7.27 -24.23
N VAL A 71 -8.88 7.43 -23.14
CA VAL A 71 -7.59 6.75 -22.93
C VAL A 71 -7.78 5.24 -22.94
N SER A 72 -8.80 4.72 -22.25
CA SER A 72 -9.12 3.30 -22.25
C SER A 72 -9.44 2.75 -23.65
N LYS A 73 -10.04 3.55 -24.52
CA LYS A 73 -10.31 3.15 -25.93
C LYS A 73 -9.09 3.23 -26.84
N LEU A 74 -8.22 4.21 -26.59
CA LEU A 74 -7.02 4.43 -27.43
C LEU A 74 -5.88 3.47 -27.07
N ASP A 75 -5.79 3.07 -25.82
CA ASP A 75 -4.77 2.15 -25.35
C ASP A 75 -5.13 0.70 -25.67
N GLN A 76 -4.55 0.19 -26.75
CA GLN A 76 -4.77 -1.19 -27.22
C GLN A 76 -4.01 -2.24 -26.42
N TYR A 77 -3.16 -1.83 -25.48
CA TYR A 77 -2.32 -2.74 -24.68
C TYR A 77 -2.89 -2.97 -23.29
N ASN A 78 -3.97 -2.26 -22.91
CA ASN A 78 -4.65 -2.38 -21.62
C ASN A 78 -3.72 -2.13 -20.42
N HIS A 79 -2.93 -1.07 -20.48
CA HIS A 79 -2.13 -0.65 -19.34
C HIS A 79 -3.01 -0.30 -18.12
N LEU A 80 -2.43 -0.32 -16.95
CA LEU A 80 -3.11 0.17 -15.75
C LEU A 80 -3.49 1.63 -15.92
N LEU A 81 -4.70 1.97 -15.49
CA LEU A 81 -5.28 3.32 -15.64
C LEU A 81 -5.98 3.71 -14.36
N SER A 82 -5.63 4.88 -13.82
CA SER A 82 -6.28 5.46 -12.66
C SER A 82 -6.26 7.00 -12.71
N ILE A 83 -6.72 7.62 -11.64
CA ILE A 83 -6.71 9.07 -11.41
C ILE A 83 -6.52 9.34 -9.92
N HIS A 84 -5.69 10.31 -9.58
CA HIS A 84 -5.31 10.63 -8.21
C HIS A 84 -6.06 11.87 -7.71
N GLN A 85 -6.62 11.80 -6.49
CA GLN A 85 -7.33 12.92 -5.86
C GLN A 85 -6.45 13.63 -4.82
N ALA A 86 -6.83 14.90 -4.51
CA ALA A 86 -6.38 15.59 -3.31
C ALA A 86 -7.36 15.37 -2.14
N ASP A 87 -8.59 15.87 -2.27
CA ASP A 87 -9.59 15.88 -1.21
C ASP A 87 -10.82 15.02 -1.52
N ILE A 88 -11.14 14.84 -2.81
CA ILE A 88 -12.39 14.22 -3.27
C ILE A 88 -12.10 12.90 -3.97
N LEU A 89 -12.45 11.78 -3.32
CA LEU A 89 -12.34 10.46 -3.94
C LEU A 89 -13.06 10.41 -5.29
N TYR A 90 -12.37 9.83 -6.27
CA TYR A 90 -13.00 9.59 -7.57
C TYR A 90 -13.89 8.35 -7.53
N ASP A 91 -14.70 8.16 -8.58
CA ASP A 91 -15.54 6.98 -8.75
C ASP A 91 -14.70 5.79 -9.25
N TYR A 92 -13.97 5.14 -8.36
CA TYR A 92 -13.15 3.98 -8.70
C TYR A 92 -13.95 2.70 -9.01
N TRP A 93 -15.28 2.73 -8.92
CA TRP A 93 -16.12 1.62 -9.38
C TRP A 93 -16.15 1.45 -10.90
N LYS A 94 -15.80 2.49 -11.66
CA LYS A 94 -15.79 2.45 -13.13
C LYS A 94 -14.93 1.30 -13.64
N SER A 95 -15.46 0.53 -14.61
CA SER A 95 -14.81 -0.68 -15.12
C SER A 95 -13.50 -0.42 -15.85
N ASN A 96 -13.33 0.77 -16.43
CA ASN A 96 -12.12 1.21 -17.13
C ASN A 96 -11.04 1.78 -16.20
N ILE A 97 -11.30 1.91 -14.90
CA ILE A 97 -10.30 2.22 -13.88
C ILE A 97 -9.80 0.91 -13.28
N THR A 98 -8.51 0.66 -13.32
CA THR A 98 -7.91 -0.61 -12.91
C THR A 98 -7.63 -0.70 -11.42
N HIS A 99 -7.33 0.42 -10.78
CA HIS A 99 -6.98 0.52 -9.36
C HIS A 99 -7.41 1.87 -8.79
N ALA A 100 -7.53 1.96 -7.47
CA ALA A 100 -7.74 3.23 -6.78
C ALA A 100 -6.39 3.85 -6.43
N SER A 101 -6.13 5.04 -6.93
CA SER A 101 -4.97 5.86 -6.62
C SER A 101 -5.39 6.91 -5.58
N VAL A 102 -4.82 6.87 -4.37
CA VAL A 102 -5.38 7.56 -3.21
C VAL A 102 -4.30 8.36 -2.47
N GLN A 103 -4.64 9.60 -2.14
CA GLN A 103 -3.83 10.44 -1.27
C GLN A 103 -4.31 10.40 0.16
N ILE A 104 -3.39 10.19 1.10
CA ILE A 104 -3.60 10.32 2.55
C ILE A 104 -2.41 10.99 3.24
N GLY A 105 -1.81 11.96 2.56
CA GLY A 105 -0.60 12.66 3.02
C GLY A 105 -0.73 13.29 4.40
N TYR A 106 -1.94 13.67 4.79
CA TYR A 106 -2.24 14.15 6.12
C TYR A 106 -3.36 13.33 6.77
N VAL A 107 -3.00 12.61 7.81
CA VAL A 107 -3.97 12.05 8.74
C VAL A 107 -3.79 12.79 10.06
N PRO A 108 -4.87 13.39 10.61
CA PRO A 108 -4.80 14.02 11.93
C PRO A 108 -4.26 13.03 12.98
N ASP A 109 -3.39 13.49 13.87
CA ASP A 109 -2.81 12.69 14.97
C ASP A 109 -3.87 11.99 15.85
N LYS A 110 -5.13 12.46 15.78
CA LYS A 110 -6.28 11.92 16.49
C LYS A 110 -7.17 11.00 15.64
N MET A 111 -6.91 10.89 14.33
CA MET A 111 -7.55 9.87 13.54
C MET A 111 -6.68 8.62 13.71
N PRO A 112 -7.11 7.62 14.48
CA PRO A 112 -6.39 6.39 14.41
C PRO A 112 -6.43 6.00 12.94
N LEU A 113 -5.29 6.00 12.27
CA LEU A 113 -5.06 5.10 11.16
C LEU A 113 -5.08 3.70 11.78
N GLY A 114 -6.12 3.50 12.60
CA GLY A 114 -6.46 2.20 13.14
C GLY A 114 -6.67 1.36 11.92
N THR A 115 -6.06 0.40 11.96
CA THR A 115 -6.09 -0.93 11.37
C THR A 115 -7.17 -1.21 10.31
N GLY A 116 -8.24 -0.47 10.20
CA GLY A 116 -9.27 -0.65 9.17
C GLY A 116 -9.21 0.35 8.01
N PHE A 117 -8.54 1.49 8.17
CA PHE A 117 -8.59 2.56 7.17
C PHE A 117 -7.97 2.13 5.84
N PHE A 118 -6.78 1.54 5.87
CA PHE A 118 -6.12 1.09 4.65
C PHE A 118 -6.92 0.03 3.91
N ARG A 119 -7.52 -0.89 4.65
CA ARG A 119 -8.33 -1.97 4.09
C ARG A 119 -9.69 -1.50 3.57
N MET A 120 -10.28 -0.49 4.18
CA MET A 120 -11.64 -0.01 3.90
C MET A 120 -11.87 0.29 2.42
N LEU A 121 -10.98 1.01 1.76
CA LEU A 121 -11.13 1.36 0.35
C LEU A 121 -10.97 0.14 -0.56
N ARG A 122 -10.05 -0.78 -0.22
CA ARG A 122 -9.90 -2.04 -0.94
C ARG A 122 -11.17 -2.88 -0.88
N ASP A 123 -11.73 -3.04 0.31
CA ASP A 123 -12.97 -3.79 0.52
C ASP A 123 -14.16 -3.10 -0.17
N ALA A 124 -14.22 -1.77 -0.14
CA ALA A 124 -15.25 -0.99 -0.80
C ALA A 124 -15.18 -1.13 -2.32
N TYR A 125 -14.05 -0.84 -2.94
CA TYR A 125 -13.92 -0.83 -4.41
C TYR A 125 -13.64 -2.20 -5.02
N ARG A 126 -13.18 -3.18 -4.24
CA ARG A 126 -12.79 -4.53 -4.70
C ARG A 126 -11.75 -4.48 -5.83
N LYS A 127 -10.83 -3.54 -5.72
CA LYS A 127 -9.72 -3.30 -6.63
C LYS A 127 -8.44 -3.11 -5.83
N PRO A 128 -7.26 -3.27 -6.46
CA PRO A 128 -6.02 -2.82 -5.86
C PRO A 128 -6.13 -1.35 -5.46
N VAL A 129 -5.60 -1.01 -4.29
CA VAL A 129 -5.50 0.37 -3.81
C VAL A 129 -4.04 0.71 -3.65
N ILE A 130 -3.62 1.80 -4.27
CA ILE A 130 -2.28 2.35 -4.15
C ILE A 130 -2.42 3.69 -3.43
N TYR A 131 -1.79 3.79 -2.27
CA TYR A 131 -1.64 5.06 -1.57
C TYR A 131 -0.45 5.81 -2.17
N ASP A 132 -0.69 6.50 -3.26
CA ASP A 132 0.34 7.19 -4.04
C ASP A 132 0.97 8.35 -3.29
N GLU A 133 0.21 8.97 -2.39
CA GLU A 133 0.74 9.96 -1.47
C GLU A 133 0.32 9.63 -0.04
N ILE A 134 1.22 8.96 0.69
CA ILE A 134 1.01 8.53 2.08
C ILE A 134 1.61 9.52 3.09
N GLY A 135 2.18 10.62 2.60
CA GLY A 135 3.06 11.53 3.33
C GLY A 135 4.53 11.14 3.18
N TYR A 136 5.41 12.04 3.52
CA TYR A 136 6.83 11.92 3.21
C TYR A 136 7.70 12.16 4.43
N GLU A 137 8.75 11.35 4.58
CA GLU A 137 9.83 11.63 5.52
C GLU A 137 10.56 12.90 5.09
N GLY A 138 10.73 13.84 6.03
CA GLY A 138 11.35 15.10 5.66
C GLY A 138 11.37 16.17 6.72
N ASN A 139 11.65 17.39 6.30
CA ASN A 139 11.75 18.56 7.16
C ASN A 139 10.98 19.78 6.66
N LEU A 140 10.01 19.58 5.75
CA LEU A 140 9.15 20.68 5.30
C LEU A 140 8.27 21.19 6.46
N PRO A 141 7.84 22.47 6.43
CA PRO A 141 6.88 22.98 7.41
C PRO A 141 5.49 22.34 7.29
N GLN A 142 5.14 21.84 6.10
CA GLN A 142 3.87 21.18 5.83
C GLN A 142 3.82 19.79 6.48
N ARG A 143 2.66 19.43 7.03
CA ARG A 143 2.50 18.17 7.78
C ARG A 143 2.77 16.93 6.94
N TRP A 144 2.38 16.93 5.67
CA TRP A 144 2.58 15.83 4.74
C TRP A 144 4.07 15.58 4.42
N GLY A 145 4.93 16.59 4.55
CA GLY A 145 6.36 16.54 4.19
C GLY A 145 7.30 16.62 5.39
N LYS A 146 6.86 16.24 6.59
CA LYS A 146 7.67 16.22 7.82
C LYS A 146 7.42 15.00 8.70
N LEU A 147 7.06 13.88 8.08
CA LEU A 147 6.97 12.64 8.84
C LEU A 147 8.34 12.25 9.37
N THR A 148 8.37 11.61 10.53
CA THR A 148 9.56 10.86 10.94
C THR A 148 9.68 9.57 10.14
N ALA A 149 10.85 8.97 10.13
CA ALA A 149 11.06 7.68 9.47
C ALA A 149 10.14 6.60 10.06
N GLU A 150 9.99 6.58 11.39
CA GLU A 150 9.11 5.62 12.08
C GLU A 150 7.65 5.77 11.62
N GLN A 151 7.16 7.00 11.52
CA GLN A 151 5.80 7.27 11.06
C GLN A 151 5.58 6.78 9.62
N LEU A 152 6.56 6.97 8.74
CA LEU A 152 6.46 6.52 7.36
C LEU A 152 6.53 5.00 7.27
N VAL A 153 7.47 4.36 7.97
CA VAL A 153 7.61 2.90 8.03
C VAL A 153 6.35 2.24 8.60
N ASP A 154 5.79 2.79 9.69
CA ASP A 154 4.53 2.31 10.27
C ASP A 154 3.37 2.36 9.26
N LYS A 155 3.23 3.45 8.51
CA LYS A 155 2.22 3.57 7.45
C LYS A 155 2.40 2.52 6.35
N PHE A 156 3.64 2.26 5.92
CA PHE A 156 3.93 1.24 4.91
C PHE A 156 3.56 -0.16 5.39
N TRP A 157 3.94 -0.52 6.62
CA TRP A 157 3.56 -1.80 7.18
C TRP A 157 2.05 -1.96 7.32
N LYS A 158 1.34 -0.94 7.79
CA LYS A 158 -0.12 -0.92 7.87
C LYS A 158 -0.77 -1.07 6.49
N ALA A 159 -0.28 -0.35 5.48
CA ALA A 159 -0.79 -0.47 4.12
C ALA A 159 -0.61 -1.88 3.57
N VAL A 160 0.61 -2.42 3.60
CA VAL A 160 0.94 -3.73 3.05
C VAL A 160 0.20 -4.86 3.79
N THR A 161 0.18 -4.81 5.13
CA THR A 161 -0.56 -5.82 5.92
C THR A 161 -2.07 -5.65 5.92
N SER A 162 -2.57 -4.64 5.22
CA SER A 162 -3.99 -4.48 4.86
C SER A 162 -4.30 -4.91 3.41
N GLY A 163 -3.31 -5.45 2.70
CA GLY A 163 -3.46 -5.88 1.30
C GLY A 163 -3.55 -4.73 0.31
N THR A 164 -2.90 -3.61 0.61
CA THR A 164 -2.80 -2.42 -0.25
C THR A 164 -1.33 -2.09 -0.54
N TYR A 165 -1.10 -1.09 -1.36
CA TYR A 165 0.23 -0.64 -1.75
C TYR A 165 0.45 0.80 -1.31
N ALA A 166 1.70 1.20 -1.17
CA ALA A 166 2.09 2.56 -0.86
C ALA A 166 3.33 2.97 -1.64
N THR A 167 3.49 4.26 -1.89
CA THR A 167 4.67 4.81 -2.56
C THR A 167 5.54 5.58 -1.60
N HIS A 168 6.85 5.49 -1.79
CA HIS A 168 7.85 6.18 -0.99
C HIS A 168 8.27 7.50 -1.64
N GLY A 169 8.47 8.50 -0.81
CA GLY A 169 9.10 9.76 -1.19
C GLY A 169 9.71 10.45 0.02
N GLU A 170 10.66 11.33 -0.24
CA GLU A 170 11.29 12.17 0.77
C GLU A 170 11.15 13.66 0.41
N THR A 171 11.13 14.49 1.44
CA THR A 171 10.96 15.94 1.31
C THR A 171 11.93 16.69 2.21
N PHE A 172 13.22 16.50 1.96
CA PHE A 172 14.28 17.20 2.68
C PHE A 172 14.74 18.47 1.93
N GLN A 173 14.76 19.57 2.67
CA GLN A 173 15.39 20.80 2.23
C GLN A 173 16.70 21.01 2.99
N ASP A 174 17.78 21.31 2.27
CA ASP A 174 19.03 21.77 2.83
C ASP A 174 19.69 22.81 1.90
N PRO A 175 20.77 23.49 2.33
CA PRO A 175 21.43 24.51 1.53
C PRO A 175 21.99 24.05 0.18
N ASN A 176 22.30 22.78 0.04
CA ASN A 176 23.00 22.23 -1.11
C ASN A 176 22.08 21.49 -2.07
N GLU A 177 20.99 20.86 -1.56
CA GLU A 177 20.07 20.09 -2.38
C GLU A 177 18.65 20.08 -1.80
N ILE A 178 17.68 19.83 -2.70
CA ILE A 178 16.28 19.69 -2.35
C ILE A 178 15.82 18.35 -2.91
N ILE A 179 15.41 17.44 -2.02
CA ILE A 179 14.79 16.16 -2.42
C ILE A 179 13.29 16.36 -2.43
N TRP A 180 12.77 16.76 -3.57
CA TRP A 180 11.35 16.86 -3.80
C TRP A 180 11.07 17.53 -5.17
N TRP A 181 9.97 17.18 -5.82
CA TRP A 181 9.53 17.78 -7.07
C TRP A 181 10.58 17.75 -8.19
N ALA A 182 11.01 16.55 -8.53
CA ALA A 182 11.97 16.32 -9.61
C ALA A 182 13.31 17.08 -9.45
N LYS A 183 13.65 17.48 -8.24
CA LYS A 183 14.95 18.11 -7.97
C LYS A 183 16.08 17.08 -7.89
N GLY A 184 15.74 15.81 -7.66
CA GLY A 184 16.73 14.76 -7.49
C GLY A 184 17.46 14.86 -6.15
N GLY A 185 18.59 14.19 -6.05
CA GLY A 185 19.40 14.19 -4.85
C GLY A 185 19.62 12.77 -4.29
N LYS A 186 20.28 12.70 -3.14
CA LYS A 186 20.47 11.44 -2.41
C LYS A 186 19.43 11.33 -1.30
N LEU A 187 18.85 10.15 -1.15
CA LEU A 187 17.97 9.86 -0.01
C LEU A 187 18.71 10.18 1.30
N LYS A 188 18.03 10.85 2.21
CA LYS A 188 18.59 11.34 3.51
C LYS A 188 17.90 10.70 4.70
N GLY A 189 16.72 10.14 4.48
CA GLY A 189 15.91 9.52 5.51
C GLY A 189 16.33 8.11 5.84
N GLU A 190 15.73 7.58 6.88
CA GLU A 190 15.99 6.23 7.37
C GLU A 190 14.89 5.22 6.95
N SER A 191 13.78 5.70 6.37
CA SER A 191 12.66 4.84 5.98
C SER A 191 12.96 3.96 4.78
N ALA A 192 13.75 4.44 3.80
CA ALA A 192 13.96 3.71 2.54
C ALA A 192 14.51 2.28 2.75
N ALA A 193 15.55 2.13 3.57
CA ALA A 193 16.12 0.81 3.87
C ALA A 193 15.12 -0.12 4.61
N ARG A 194 14.26 0.44 5.46
CA ARG A 194 13.24 -0.29 6.21
C ARG A 194 12.06 -0.71 5.33
N ILE A 195 11.76 0.09 4.32
CA ILE A 195 10.75 -0.25 3.30
C ILE A 195 11.30 -1.35 2.37
N GLU A 196 12.58 -1.30 2.02
CA GLU A 196 13.24 -2.40 1.30
C GLU A 196 13.22 -3.71 2.12
N PHE A 197 13.44 -3.62 3.43
CA PHE A 197 13.30 -4.75 4.33
C PHE A 197 11.85 -5.29 4.34
N LEU A 198 10.83 -4.44 4.41
CA LEU A 198 9.43 -4.87 4.27
C LEU A 198 9.21 -5.58 2.94
N LYS A 199 9.72 -5.03 1.84
CA LYS A 199 9.64 -5.66 0.52
C LYS A 199 10.26 -7.07 0.54
N SER A 200 11.44 -7.24 1.13
CA SER A 200 12.07 -8.57 1.24
C SER A 200 11.22 -9.56 2.03
N ILE A 201 10.59 -9.13 3.14
CA ILE A 201 9.68 -9.97 3.93
C ILE A 201 8.48 -10.43 3.10
N VAL A 202 7.93 -9.54 2.26
CA VAL A 202 6.81 -9.88 1.37
C VAL A 202 7.26 -10.84 0.26
N GLU A 203 8.39 -10.57 -0.38
CA GLU A 203 8.93 -11.41 -1.46
C GLU A 203 9.31 -12.82 -0.99
N GLU A 204 9.87 -12.94 0.23
CA GLU A 204 10.17 -14.24 0.87
C GLU A 204 8.92 -15.10 1.12
N SER A 205 7.73 -14.53 1.06
CA SER A 205 6.50 -15.32 1.15
C SER A 205 6.31 -16.27 -0.03
N GLY A 206 6.94 -15.98 -1.17
CA GLY A 206 6.75 -16.71 -2.43
C GLY A 206 5.35 -16.57 -3.02
N LEU A 207 4.53 -15.68 -2.47
CA LEU A 207 3.14 -15.45 -2.89
C LEU A 207 3.06 -14.26 -3.83
N TYR A 208 2.30 -14.43 -4.91
CA TYR A 208 1.90 -13.32 -5.77
C TYR A 208 0.74 -12.55 -5.12
N GLY A 209 1.10 -11.52 -4.34
CA GLY A 209 0.15 -10.76 -3.53
C GLY A 209 -0.21 -11.46 -2.22
N LEU A 210 -0.25 -10.67 -1.17
CA LEU A 210 -0.75 -11.10 0.14
C LEU A 210 -2.17 -10.56 0.29
N GLU A 211 -3.13 -11.49 0.42
CA GLU A 211 -4.53 -11.13 0.61
C GLU A 211 -4.82 -10.84 2.09
N PRO A 212 -5.67 -9.86 2.41
CA PRO A 212 -6.11 -9.64 3.77
C PRO A 212 -6.74 -10.91 4.35
N LEU A 213 -6.36 -11.23 5.57
CA LEU A 213 -6.98 -12.34 6.31
C LEU A 213 -8.46 -12.02 6.57
N ASP A 214 -9.32 -13.03 6.40
CA ASP A 214 -10.75 -12.88 6.62
C ASP A 214 -11.10 -12.96 8.11
N SER A 215 -10.70 -11.90 8.83
CA SER A 215 -10.94 -11.77 10.24
C SER A 215 -11.23 -10.31 10.56
N TRP A 216 -12.43 -10.02 11.07
CA TRP A 216 -12.84 -8.65 11.37
C TRP A 216 -12.11 -8.04 12.58
N TRP A 217 -11.43 -8.86 13.39
CA TRP A 217 -10.63 -8.40 14.54
C TRP A 217 -9.13 -8.31 14.24
N ILE A 218 -8.69 -8.78 13.06
CA ILE A 218 -7.31 -8.69 12.61
C ILE A 218 -7.28 -7.80 11.38
N LEU A 219 -6.99 -6.55 11.56
CA LEU A 219 -7.08 -5.55 10.51
C LEU A 219 -5.75 -5.31 9.78
N ASN A 220 -4.61 -5.64 10.43
CA ASN A 220 -3.26 -5.58 9.87
C ASN A 220 -2.70 -6.99 9.73
N GLY A 221 -3.39 -7.83 8.99
CA GLY A 221 -2.95 -9.21 8.74
C GLY A 221 -3.25 -9.64 7.32
N VAL A 222 -2.24 -10.13 6.65
CA VAL A 222 -2.32 -10.65 5.27
C VAL A 222 -1.71 -12.03 5.21
N GLY A 223 -2.06 -12.80 4.17
CA GLY A 223 -1.48 -14.10 3.99
C GLY A 223 -2.28 -15.02 3.08
N ARG A 224 -2.04 -16.31 3.25
CA ARG A 224 -2.82 -17.40 2.67
C ARG A 224 -3.19 -18.38 3.78
N ASN A 225 -4.48 -18.54 3.99
CA ASN A 225 -4.98 -19.37 5.10
C ASN A 225 -4.39 -20.78 5.08
N GLY A 226 -3.98 -21.24 6.26
CA GLY A 226 -3.41 -22.55 6.45
C GLY A 226 -1.96 -22.71 6.00
N ASP A 227 -1.33 -21.67 5.45
CA ASP A 227 0.00 -21.74 4.87
C ASP A 227 0.94 -20.63 5.34
N TYR A 228 0.54 -19.38 5.18
CA TYR A 228 1.35 -18.21 5.49
C TYR A 228 0.51 -17.10 6.08
N TYR A 229 1.01 -16.46 7.15
CA TYR A 229 0.38 -15.30 7.77
C TYR A 229 1.44 -14.27 8.13
N LEU A 230 1.13 -12.99 7.88
CA LEU A 230 1.94 -11.84 8.28
C LEU A 230 1.05 -10.85 9.03
N TYR A 231 1.35 -10.63 10.31
CA TYR A 231 0.65 -9.69 11.19
C TYR A 231 1.56 -8.53 11.55
N TYR A 232 1.01 -7.33 11.64
CA TYR A 232 1.72 -6.16 12.11
C TYR A 232 0.96 -5.50 13.27
N PHE A 233 1.66 -5.16 14.34
CA PHE A 233 1.06 -4.66 15.58
C PHE A 233 1.14 -3.13 15.72
N GLY A 234 1.91 -2.43 14.88
CA GLY A 234 1.99 -0.98 14.89
C GLY A 234 2.48 -0.41 16.22
N ASP A 235 1.63 0.41 16.84
CA ASP A 235 1.93 1.08 18.12
C ASP A 235 1.68 0.23 19.36
N GLU A 236 1.20 -0.99 19.20
CA GLU A 236 0.96 -1.88 20.35
C GLU A 236 2.28 -2.42 20.90
N GLU A 237 2.43 -2.34 22.23
CA GLU A 237 3.57 -2.87 22.98
C GLU A 237 3.15 -4.18 23.64
N LEU A 238 3.25 -5.28 22.90
CA LEU A 238 2.80 -6.58 23.34
C LEU A 238 3.96 -7.39 23.92
N ASP A 239 3.79 -7.96 25.11
CA ASP A 239 4.70 -8.93 25.71
C ASP A 239 4.45 -10.36 25.19
N GLU A 240 3.26 -10.60 24.69
CA GLU A 240 2.87 -11.88 24.09
C GLU A 240 1.72 -11.74 23.11
N TRP A 241 1.65 -12.66 22.17
CA TRP A 241 0.54 -12.80 21.24
C TRP A 241 -0.04 -14.21 21.35
N LYS A 242 -1.36 -14.29 21.48
CA LYS A 242 -2.06 -15.57 21.56
C LYS A 242 -2.08 -16.23 20.18
N PHE A 243 -1.60 -17.48 20.11
CA PHE A 243 -1.56 -18.22 18.86
C PHE A 243 -2.97 -18.67 18.47
N GLU A 244 -3.66 -17.80 17.74
CA GLU A 244 -4.98 -18.04 17.19
C GLU A 244 -4.98 -17.63 15.72
N LEU A 245 -5.13 -18.58 14.81
CA LEU A 245 -5.19 -18.32 13.38
C LEU A 245 -6.65 -18.31 12.90
N PRO A 246 -7.02 -17.47 11.94
CA PRO A 246 -8.36 -17.47 11.38
C PRO A 246 -8.73 -18.86 10.84
N GLY A 247 -9.86 -19.39 11.26
CA GLY A 247 -10.38 -20.69 10.82
C GLY A 247 -11.76 -20.61 10.19
N PHE A 248 -12.31 -19.39 10.05
CA PHE A 248 -13.68 -19.15 9.60
C PHE A 248 -13.73 -18.60 8.17
N LYS A 249 -14.68 -19.06 7.39
CA LYS A 249 -14.97 -18.62 6.01
C LYS A 249 -13.87 -18.81 4.96
N MET A 250 -12.93 -19.67 5.17
CA MET A 250 -11.83 -19.80 4.21
C MET A 250 -11.99 -21.10 3.43
N ASP A 251 -11.73 -21.02 2.14
CA ASP A 251 -11.81 -22.16 1.20
C ASP A 251 -10.84 -23.29 1.53
N ALA A 252 -9.87 -23.02 2.42
CA ALA A 252 -8.92 -24.00 2.89
C ALA A 252 -9.10 -24.26 4.39
N GLU A 253 -9.53 -25.45 4.73
CA GLU A 253 -9.57 -25.92 6.12
C GLU A 253 -8.15 -26.15 6.64
N VAL A 254 -7.83 -25.60 7.82
CA VAL A 254 -6.56 -25.88 8.53
C VAL A 254 -6.77 -27.11 9.42
N PRO A 255 -6.26 -28.30 9.08
CA PRO A 255 -6.48 -29.49 9.87
C PRO A 255 -5.85 -29.40 11.27
N ILE A 256 -6.46 -30.08 12.25
CA ILE A 256 -5.80 -30.38 13.54
C ILE A 256 -4.52 -31.18 13.24
N GLY A 257 -3.43 -30.85 13.94
CA GLY A 257 -2.11 -31.40 13.68
C GLY A 257 -1.25 -30.57 12.71
N THR A 258 -1.82 -29.55 12.07
CA THR A 258 -1.03 -28.63 11.24
C THR A 258 -0.04 -27.87 12.11
N LYS A 259 1.22 -27.85 11.67
CA LYS A 259 2.34 -27.23 12.41
C LYS A 259 2.85 -25.97 11.73
N PHE A 260 3.21 -25.00 12.54
CA PHE A 260 3.71 -23.69 12.09
C PHE A 260 5.01 -23.32 12.81
N LYS A 261 5.90 -22.64 12.08
CA LYS A 261 6.99 -21.83 12.63
C LYS A 261 6.57 -20.38 12.68
N VAL A 262 7.05 -19.69 13.70
CA VAL A 262 6.79 -18.26 13.87
C VAL A 262 8.12 -17.51 13.89
N ASP A 263 8.21 -16.47 13.10
CA ASP A 263 9.30 -15.50 13.15
C ASP A 263 8.77 -14.19 13.76
N ILE A 264 9.51 -13.65 14.72
CA ILE A 264 9.29 -12.35 15.34
C ILE A 264 10.11 -11.34 14.55
N ILE A 265 9.47 -10.34 13.99
CA ILE A 265 10.09 -9.33 13.14
C ILE A 265 10.08 -7.99 13.88
N ASP A 266 11.25 -7.43 14.07
CA ASP A 266 11.43 -6.04 14.47
C ASP A 266 11.55 -5.19 13.21
N THR A 267 10.50 -4.47 12.90
CA THR A 267 10.39 -3.73 11.63
C THR A 267 11.29 -2.51 11.61
N TRP A 268 11.58 -1.95 12.78
CA TRP A 268 12.48 -0.79 12.90
C TRP A 268 13.95 -1.19 12.83
N ASN A 269 14.35 -2.20 13.58
CA ASN A 269 15.74 -2.67 13.59
C ASN A 269 16.05 -3.66 12.45
N MET A 270 15.07 -3.96 11.60
CA MET A 270 15.21 -4.85 10.44
C MET A 270 15.74 -6.24 10.82
N THR A 271 15.23 -6.83 11.89
CA THR A 271 15.65 -8.16 12.35
C THR A 271 14.52 -9.16 12.33
N VAL A 272 14.87 -10.42 12.04
CA VAL A 272 13.98 -11.57 12.06
C VAL A 272 14.54 -12.58 13.06
N THR A 273 13.79 -12.86 14.12
CA THR A 273 14.18 -13.81 15.16
C THR A 273 13.16 -14.96 15.21
N PRO A 274 13.56 -16.20 14.95
CA PRO A 274 12.64 -17.33 15.08
C PRO A 274 12.17 -17.47 16.54
N ALA A 275 10.87 -17.67 16.74
CA ALA A 275 10.36 -18.12 18.03
C ALA A 275 10.89 -19.55 18.32
N PRO A 276 11.15 -19.88 19.58
CA PRO A 276 11.81 -21.16 19.94
C PRO A 276 10.92 -22.37 19.69
N ASP A 277 9.60 -22.18 19.69
CA ASP A 277 8.63 -23.26 19.66
C ASP A 277 8.05 -23.53 18.27
N ILE A 278 7.52 -24.73 18.11
CA ILE A 278 6.64 -25.10 17.00
C ILE A 278 5.20 -25.04 17.51
N TYR A 279 4.34 -24.40 16.76
CA TYR A 279 2.94 -24.21 17.10
C TYR A 279 2.07 -25.17 16.29
N GLU A 280 1.42 -26.10 16.99
CA GLU A 280 0.55 -27.10 16.37
C GLU A 280 -0.92 -26.76 16.62
N VAL A 281 -1.74 -26.78 15.59
CA VAL A 281 -3.19 -26.65 15.73
C VAL A 281 -3.71 -27.88 16.47
N THR A 282 -4.11 -27.71 17.72
CA THR A 282 -4.60 -28.81 18.59
C THR A 282 -6.10 -28.76 18.79
N ASP A 283 -6.72 -27.59 18.50
CA ASP A 283 -8.15 -27.39 18.68
C ASP A 283 -8.67 -26.30 17.72
N LYS A 284 -9.98 -26.23 17.58
CA LYS A 284 -10.69 -25.22 16.80
C LYS A 284 -11.91 -24.74 17.54
N ASP A 285 -12.17 -23.46 17.50
CA ASP A 285 -13.47 -22.91 17.83
C ASP A 285 -14.24 -22.49 16.57
N LYS A 286 -15.32 -21.75 16.73
CA LYS A 286 -16.13 -21.25 15.61
C LYS A 286 -15.33 -20.33 14.65
N TYR A 287 -14.28 -19.68 15.12
CA TYR A 287 -13.59 -18.59 14.42
C TYR A 287 -12.11 -18.88 14.20
N ASN A 288 -11.47 -19.68 15.07
CA ASN A 288 -10.03 -19.79 15.12
C ASN A 288 -9.54 -21.25 15.19
N CYS A 289 -8.33 -21.43 14.65
CA CYS A 289 -7.49 -22.59 14.89
C CYS A 289 -6.55 -22.26 16.07
N ILE A 290 -6.47 -23.12 17.07
CA ILE A 290 -5.86 -22.81 18.37
C ILE A 290 -4.76 -23.81 18.68
N CYS A 291 -3.64 -23.34 19.24
CA CYS A 291 -2.61 -24.16 19.87
C CYS A 291 -2.79 -24.13 21.39
N ARG A 292 -3.16 -25.26 22.00
CA ARG A 292 -3.31 -25.35 23.48
C ARG A 292 -2.02 -25.75 24.19
N ILE A 293 -1.06 -26.30 23.49
CA ILE A 293 0.22 -26.75 24.08
C ILE A 293 1.13 -25.55 24.30
N ASN A 294 1.32 -24.72 23.27
CA ASN A 294 2.05 -23.47 23.31
C ASN A 294 1.09 -22.35 22.90
N PRO A 295 0.24 -21.86 23.84
CA PRO A 295 -0.85 -20.97 23.46
C PRO A 295 -0.41 -19.55 23.14
N VAL A 296 0.84 -19.18 23.40
CA VAL A 296 1.33 -17.81 23.22
C VAL A 296 2.71 -17.75 22.57
N VAL A 297 2.90 -16.77 21.73
CA VAL A 297 4.21 -16.33 21.23
C VAL A 297 4.69 -15.19 22.10
N LYS A 298 5.87 -15.32 22.71
CA LYS A 298 6.47 -14.23 23.50
C LYS A 298 7.01 -13.14 22.59
N LEU A 299 6.72 -11.90 22.92
CA LEU A 299 7.13 -10.69 22.20
C LEU A 299 7.95 -9.78 23.11
N PRO A 300 8.74 -8.86 22.55
CA PRO A 300 9.67 -8.04 23.32
C PRO A 300 9.04 -6.83 24.02
N GLY A 301 7.72 -6.66 24.05
CA GLY A 301 7.05 -5.54 24.74
C GLY A 301 7.37 -4.18 24.14
N ARG A 302 7.47 -4.07 22.82
CA ARG A 302 7.77 -2.79 22.16
C ARG A 302 6.97 -2.62 20.86
N LYS A 303 6.89 -1.39 20.39
CA LYS A 303 6.20 -1.00 19.14
C LYS A 303 6.87 -1.55 17.90
N MET A 304 6.16 -1.45 16.78
CA MET A 304 6.65 -1.77 15.44
C MET A 304 7.11 -3.22 15.30
N MET A 305 6.40 -4.13 15.96
CA MET A 305 6.64 -5.57 15.85
C MET A 305 5.68 -6.20 14.84
N ALA A 306 6.15 -7.25 14.18
CA ALA A 306 5.35 -8.08 13.30
C ALA A 306 5.59 -9.57 13.58
N LEU A 307 4.65 -10.42 13.19
CA LEU A 307 4.80 -11.87 13.20
C LEU A 307 4.64 -12.42 11.79
N ARG A 308 5.56 -13.29 11.41
CA ARG A 308 5.45 -14.11 10.21
C ARG A 308 5.27 -15.57 10.63
N ILE A 309 4.17 -16.17 10.20
CA ILE A 309 3.81 -17.54 10.56
C ILE A 309 3.80 -18.39 9.30
N LYS A 310 4.56 -19.45 9.27
CA LYS A 310 4.73 -20.34 8.10
C LYS A 310 4.41 -21.77 8.45
N LYS A 311 3.60 -22.43 7.63
CA LYS A 311 3.34 -23.86 7.75
C LYS A 311 4.63 -24.67 7.60
N ILE A 312 4.79 -25.70 8.42
CA ILE A 312 5.89 -26.67 8.33
C ILE A 312 5.40 -27.89 7.57
N GLY A 313 6.13 -28.27 6.53
CA GLY A 313 5.86 -29.49 5.79
C GLY A 313 4.67 -29.35 4.85
N GLY A 314 4.95 -29.48 3.59
CA GLY A 314 4.07 -29.49 2.43
C GLY A 314 4.95 -29.19 1.22
N GLU A 315 5.67 -30.18 0.71
CA GLU A 315 6.12 -30.19 -0.67
C GLU A 315 4.92 -30.45 -1.56
#